data_e95bf07ccaac107bb30bd77e864df485
#
_entry.id   e95bf07ccaac107bb30bd77e864df485
#
_cell.length_a   1.000
_cell.length_b   1.000
_cell.length_c   1.000
_cell.angle_alpha   90.00
_cell.angle_beta   90.00
_cell.angle_gamma   90.00
#
_symmetry.space_group_name_H-M   'P 1'
#
loop_
_entity.id
_entity.type
_entity.pdbx_description
1 polymer ?
#
loop_
_entity_poly.entity_id
_entity_poly.type
_entity_poly.pdbx_seq_one_letter_code
_entity_poly.pdbx_strand_id
1 'polypeptide(L)'
;MSQPIEDLDEVLKSHKLSKEEYEDILRILDGRHPNIVEIGIFSAMWSEHCSYKSSKKYLNGFPTKAPWVIQGPGENAGVIDIGDGMAAVFKMESHNHPSFIEPFQGAATGVGGILRDIFTMGARPVANLNALRFGKVRGDSDVNKYQRHLVRGVVDGIGSYGNCMGVPTIGGEVSFDESYNGNILVNAFSLGLVKSDEIFLGVASGIGNPVMYVGSKTGRDGLGGAVMSSDSFTEESKSLRPTVQVGDPFTEKLLLEACLELFKTDHIIGIQDMGAAGLTSSAFEMAGKTGAGLIMHLDKVPAREEGMTPYDFMLSESQERMLILSLIHISEPTRLLSISYAV
;
A
#
# COMPACT_ATOMS: atom_id res chain seq x y z
N MET A 1 23.88 10.15 20.31
CA MET A 1 22.83 9.60 21.17
C MET A 1 21.61 10.47 20.92
N SER A 2 20.49 9.89 20.51
CA SER A 2 19.23 10.64 20.36
C SER A 2 18.78 11.17 21.73
N GLN A 3 18.36 12.43 21.79
CA GLN A 3 17.78 12.99 23.02
C GLN A 3 16.49 12.24 23.34
N PRO A 4 16.16 12.04 24.63
CA PRO A 4 14.87 11.47 25.02
C PRO A 4 13.75 12.31 24.42
N ILE A 5 12.70 11.63 23.95
CA ILE A 5 11.50 12.29 23.44
C ILE A 5 10.82 13.02 24.59
N GLU A 6 10.59 14.33 24.45
CA GLU A 6 9.78 15.10 25.38
C GLU A 6 8.33 14.58 25.31
N ASP A 7 7.71 14.37 26.47
CA ASP A 7 6.36 13.82 26.59
C ASP A 7 6.13 12.47 25.87
N LEU A 8 6.90 11.47 26.30
CA LEU A 8 6.83 10.12 25.73
C LEU A 8 5.41 9.52 25.77
N ASP A 9 4.64 9.75 26.85
CA ASP A 9 3.29 9.19 27.00
C ASP A 9 2.33 9.76 25.94
N GLU A 10 2.43 11.04 25.59
CA GLU A 10 1.64 11.66 24.53
C GLU A 10 2.06 11.14 23.16
N VAL A 11 3.35 11.01 22.92
CA VAL A 11 3.89 10.47 21.67
C VAL A 11 3.46 9.02 21.46
N LEU A 12 3.57 8.16 22.46
CA LEU A 12 3.11 6.77 22.37
C LEU A 12 1.61 6.69 22.09
N LYS A 13 0.82 7.52 22.78
CA LYS A 13 -0.63 7.59 22.57
C LYS A 13 -0.99 8.02 21.15
N SER A 14 -0.34 9.06 20.61
CA SER A 14 -0.59 9.56 19.25
C SER A 14 -0.18 8.54 18.16
N HIS A 15 0.83 7.72 18.45
CA HIS A 15 1.30 6.65 17.58
C HIS A 15 0.64 5.29 17.85
N LYS A 16 -0.34 5.20 18.75
CA LYS A 16 -1.05 3.96 19.10
C LYS A 16 -0.12 2.81 19.55
N LEU A 17 0.99 3.15 20.20
CA LEU A 17 1.91 2.20 20.79
C LEU A 17 1.65 2.06 22.29
N SER A 18 1.64 0.83 22.81
CA SER A 18 1.59 0.58 24.25
C SER A 18 2.95 0.75 24.91
N LYS A 19 2.97 0.81 26.24
CA LYS A 19 4.23 0.88 27.00
C LYS A 19 5.03 -0.42 26.87
N GLU A 20 4.36 -1.55 26.78
CA GLU A 20 4.98 -2.86 26.56
C GLU A 20 5.65 -2.92 25.18
N GLU A 21 4.97 -2.41 24.13
CA GLU A 21 5.57 -2.30 22.79
C GLU A 21 6.78 -1.36 22.78
N TYR A 22 6.74 -0.28 23.55
CA TYR A 22 7.90 0.59 23.67
C TYR A 22 9.10 -0.10 24.37
N GLU A 23 8.85 -0.92 25.39
CA GLU A 23 9.90 -1.73 26.02
C GLU A 23 10.48 -2.76 25.03
N ASP A 24 9.64 -3.32 24.15
CA ASP A 24 10.10 -4.19 23.07
C ASP A 24 10.99 -3.43 22.06
N ILE A 25 10.62 -2.20 21.71
CA ILE A 25 11.45 -1.34 20.85
C ILE A 25 12.81 -1.09 21.49
N LEU A 26 12.86 -0.77 22.78
CA LEU A 26 14.12 -0.59 23.50
C LEU A 26 14.99 -1.86 23.47
N ARG A 27 14.38 -3.04 23.60
CA ARG A 27 15.11 -4.32 23.48
C ARG A 27 15.68 -4.54 22.08
N ILE A 28 14.92 -4.24 21.03
CA ILE A 28 15.36 -4.33 19.64
C ILE A 28 16.50 -3.36 19.34
N LEU A 29 16.50 -2.19 19.98
CA LEU A 29 17.50 -1.14 19.81
C LEU A 29 18.66 -1.22 20.83
N ASP A 30 18.87 -2.38 21.46
CA ASP A 30 19.93 -2.61 22.46
C ASP A 30 19.95 -1.55 23.58
N GLY A 31 18.77 -1.12 24.06
CA GLY A 31 18.60 -0.13 25.11
C GLY A 31 18.70 1.32 24.65
N ARG A 32 18.92 1.58 23.38
CA ARG A 32 18.90 2.94 22.81
C ARG A 32 17.46 3.44 22.68
N HIS A 33 17.22 4.69 23.09
CA HIS A 33 15.92 5.33 22.83
C HIS A 33 15.72 5.60 21.34
N PRO A 34 14.54 5.27 20.79
CA PRO A 34 14.18 5.59 19.40
C PRO A 34 14.02 7.11 19.23
N ASN A 35 14.28 7.60 18.03
CA ASN A 35 13.87 8.94 17.61
C ASN A 35 12.43 8.92 17.09
N ILE A 36 11.86 10.09 16.77
CA ILE A 36 10.47 10.22 16.33
C ILE A 36 10.19 9.47 15.00
N VAL A 37 11.16 9.41 14.10
CA VAL A 37 11.02 8.67 12.83
C VAL A 37 10.93 7.17 13.11
N GLU A 38 11.79 6.66 13.98
CA GLU A 38 11.78 5.25 14.40
C GLU A 38 10.47 4.89 15.12
N ILE A 39 9.96 5.76 15.99
CA ILE A 39 8.62 5.59 16.61
C ILE A 39 7.54 5.48 15.54
N GLY A 40 7.53 6.37 14.55
CA GLY A 40 6.59 6.33 13.44
C GLY A 40 6.69 5.03 12.63
N ILE A 41 7.91 4.57 12.35
CA ILE A 41 8.16 3.31 11.65
C ILE A 41 7.59 2.12 12.44
N PHE A 42 7.92 2.01 13.73
CA PHE A 42 7.38 0.93 14.58
C PHE A 42 5.85 0.99 14.69
N SER A 43 5.29 2.20 14.87
CA SER A 43 3.84 2.41 14.91
C SER A 43 3.16 1.89 13.64
N ALA A 44 3.66 2.26 12.47
CA ALA A 44 3.10 1.82 11.19
C ALA A 44 3.26 0.32 10.98
N MET A 45 4.48 -0.22 11.13
CA MET A 45 4.78 -1.63 10.88
C MET A 45 4.14 -2.58 11.91
N TRP A 46 3.88 -2.12 13.13
CA TRP A 46 3.22 -2.90 14.19
C TRP A 46 1.73 -2.62 14.29
N SER A 47 1.16 -1.79 13.42
CA SER A 47 -0.29 -1.63 13.33
C SER A 47 -0.95 -2.96 12.93
N GLU A 48 -2.23 -3.15 13.27
CA GLU A 48 -2.98 -4.33 12.82
C GLU A 48 -3.01 -4.43 11.29
N HIS A 49 -3.04 -3.27 10.61
CA HIS A 49 -3.07 -3.18 9.16
C HIS A 49 -1.82 -3.80 8.49
N CYS A 50 -0.62 -3.51 9.00
CA CYS A 50 0.63 -4.03 8.43
C CYS A 50 1.06 -5.38 9.01
N SER A 51 0.85 -5.60 10.32
CA SER A 51 1.40 -6.78 11.02
C SER A 51 0.43 -7.93 11.18
N TYR A 52 -0.88 -7.68 11.04
CA TYR A 52 -1.94 -8.65 11.34
C TYR A 52 -1.82 -9.24 12.76
N LYS A 53 -1.32 -8.43 13.72
CA LYS A 53 -0.94 -8.93 15.06
C LYS A 53 -2.08 -9.62 15.82
N SER A 54 -3.32 -9.23 15.59
CA SER A 54 -4.50 -9.83 16.21
C SER A 54 -5.14 -10.91 15.33
N SER A 55 -5.16 -10.75 14.02
CA SER A 55 -5.86 -11.63 13.06
C SER A 55 -5.01 -12.79 12.53
N LYS A 56 -3.68 -12.67 12.56
CA LYS A 56 -2.73 -13.67 12.02
C LYS A 56 -3.00 -15.11 12.47
N LYS A 57 -3.39 -15.30 13.75
CA LYS A 57 -3.72 -16.63 14.29
C LYS A 57 -4.89 -17.29 13.56
N TYR A 58 -5.84 -16.51 13.03
CA TYR A 58 -6.97 -17.02 12.27
C TYR A 58 -6.60 -17.22 10.80
N LEU A 59 -5.84 -16.25 10.23
CA LEU A 59 -5.37 -16.32 8.85
C LEU A 59 -4.51 -17.56 8.59
N ASN A 60 -3.68 -17.94 9.56
CA ASN A 60 -2.85 -19.16 9.48
C ASN A 60 -3.66 -20.47 9.41
N GLY A 61 -4.96 -20.42 9.71
CA GLY A 61 -5.87 -21.56 9.58
C GLY A 61 -6.43 -21.76 8.17
N PHE A 62 -6.25 -20.81 7.26
CA PHE A 62 -6.73 -20.99 5.89
C PHE A 62 -5.83 -21.89 5.06
N PRO A 63 -6.40 -22.70 4.14
CA PRO A 63 -5.63 -23.53 3.23
C PRO A 63 -4.90 -22.64 2.21
N THR A 64 -3.57 -22.69 2.24
CA THR A 64 -2.70 -21.86 1.37
C THR A 64 -1.81 -22.69 0.45
N LYS A 65 -1.95 -24.03 0.49
CA LYS A 65 -1.13 -24.98 -0.28
C LYS A 65 -2.00 -25.87 -1.14
N ALA A 66 -1.72 -25.87 -2.44
CA ALA A 66 -2.32 -26.77 -3.41
C ALA A 66 -1.34 -26.96 -4.58
N PRO A 67 -1.48 -28.03 -5.43
CA PRO A 67 -0.58 -28.25 -6.56
C PRO A 67 -0.51 -27.10 -7.56
N TRP A 68 -1.55 -26.31 -7.64
CA TRP A 68 -1.64 -25.14 -8.55
C TRP A 68 -1.23 -23.83 -7.91
N VAL A 69 -0.88 -23.77 -6.62
CA VAL A 69 -0.39 -22.54 -5.97
C VAL A 69 1.10 -22.39 -6.27
N ILE A 70 1.43 -21.32 -7.03
CA ILE A 70 2.82 -20.93 -7.31
C ILE A 70 3.34 -20.07 -6.17
N GLN A 71 2.55 -19.04 -5.77
CA GLN A 71 2.90 -18.13 -4.69
C GLN A 71 1.75 -18.05 -3.68
N GLY A 72 2.00 -18.46 -2.46
CA GLY A 72 1.11 -18.28 -1.30
C GLY A 72 1.38 -16.96 -0.56
N PRO A 73 0.92 -16.83 0.71
CA PRO A 73 1.14 -15.63 1.52
C PRO A 73 2.62 -15.27 1.68
N GLY A 74 2.92 -13.96 1.73
CA GLY A 74 4.26 -13.42 1.95
C GLY A 74 4.79 -12.54 0.80
N GLU A 75 4.04 -12.43 -0.29
CA GLU A 75 4.28 -11.51 -1.41
C GLU A 75 3.08 -10.58 -1.62
N ASN A 76 3.20 -9.63 -2.57
CA ASN A 76 2.17 -8.62 -2.85
C ASN A 76 0.84 -9.23 -3.25
N ALA A 77 0.86 -10.35 -3.97
CA ALA A 77 -0.34 -11.03 -4.44
C ALA A 77 -0.18 -12.56 -4.41
N GLY A 78 -1.29 -13.27 -4.41
CA GLY A 78 -1.33 -14.71 -4.63
C GLY A 78 -1.19 -15.05 -6.11
N VAL A 79 -0.52 -16.18 -6.41
CA VAL A 79 -0.31 -16.64 -7.78
C VAL A 79 -0.69 -18.10 -7.90
N ILE A 80 -1.52 -18.40 -8.89
CA ILE A 80 -1.91 -19.77 -9.21
C ILE A 80 -1.60 -20.11 -10.67
N ASP A 81 -1.21 -21.34 -10.91
CA ASP A 81 -1.09 -21.92 -12.26
C ASP A 81 -2.48 -22.09 -12.86
N ILE A 82 -2.65 -21.63 -14.09
CA ILE A 82 -3.89 -21.79 -14.87
C ILE A 82 -3.70 -22.64 -16.12
N GLY A 83 -2.55 -23.30 -16.25
CA GLY A 83 -2.18 -24.12 -17.40
C GLY A 83 -1.49 -23.36 -18.53
N ASP A 84 -1.01 -24.07 -19.51
CA ASP A 84 -0.35 -23.54 -20.72
C ASP A 84 0.84 -22.59 -20.44
N GLY A 85 1.53 -22.76 -19.30
CA GLY A 85 2.63 -21.91 -18.87
C GLY A 85 2.21 -20.53 -18.40
N MET A 86 0.92 -20.34 -18.12
CA MET A 86 0.34 -19.08 -17.65
C MET A 86 -0.04 -19.15 -16.18
N ALA A 87 0.06 -18.02 -15.49
CA ALA A 87 -0.37 -17.84 -14.12
C ALA A 87 -1.35 -16.69 -13.97
N ALA A 88 -2.29 -16.85 -13.06
CA ALA A 88 -3.18 -15.79 -12.59
C ALA A 88 -2.64 -15.22 -11.29
N VAL A 89 -2.46 -13.91 -11.25
CA VAL A 89 -2.04 -13.12 -10.10
C VAL A 89 -3.23 -12.35 -9.60
N PHE A 90 -3.55 -12.46 -8.32
CA PHE A 90 -4.73 -11.78 -7.76
C PHE A 90 -4.55 -11.38 -6.31
N LYS A 91 -5.20 -10.30 -5.94
CA LYS A 91 -5.29 -9.81 -4.57
C LYS A 91 -6.64 -9.18 -4.32
N MET A 92 -7.08 -9.24 -3.07
CA MET A 92 -8.23 -8.50 -2.55
C MET A 92 -7.83 -7.78 -1.28
N GLU A 93 -8.19 -6.52 -1.18
CA GLU A 93 -7.90 -5.70 -0.01
C GLU A 93 -9.06 -4.78 0.32
N SER A 94 -9.22 -4.46 1.60
CA SER A 94 -10.24 -3.54 2.08
C SER A 94 -9.72 -2.10 2.09
N HIS A 95 -10.57 -1.16 1.65
CA HIS A 95 -10.31 0.29 1.73
C HIS A 95 -11.50 1.03 2.37
N ASN A 96 -11.96 0.51 3.52
CA ASN A 96 -13.21 0.91 4.17
C ASN A 96 -13.14 2.32 4.76
N HIS A 97 -12.18 2.58 5.65
CA HIS A 97 -12.03 3.83 6.39
C HIS A 97 -11.83 5.03 5.45
N PRO A 98 -10.87 4.98 4.50
CA PRO A 98 -10.71 6.07 3.55
C PRO A 98 -11.98 6.33 2.73
N SER A 99 -12.68 5.28 2.30
CA SER A 99 -13.91 5.40 1.51
C SER A 99 -15.10 5.94 2.31
N PHE A 100 -15.12 5.75 3.62
CA PHE A 100 -16.14 6.35 4.48
C PHE A 100 -15.91 7.85 4.70
N ILE A 101 -14.65 8.29 4.72
CA ILE A 101 -14.26 9.68 4.93
C ILE A 101 -14.35 10.49 3.63
N GLU A 102 -13.74 9.96 2.55
CA GLU A 102 -13.71 10.54 1.20
C GLU A 102 -14.03 9.44 0.18
N PRO A 103 -15.30 9.19 -0.12
CA PRO A 103 -15.73 7.99 -0.84
C PRO A 103 -15.14 7.87 -2.25
N PHE A 104 -14.94 8.99 -2.96
CA PHE A 104 -14.32 8.95 -4.28
C PHE A 104 -12.83 8.61 -4.19
N GLN A 105 -12.06 9.37 -3.42
CA GLN A 105 -10.61 9.16 -3.32
C GLN A 105 -10.29 7.85 -2.60
N GLY A 106 -10.99 7.54 -1.52
CA GLY A 106 -10.79 6.29 -0.79
C GLY A 106 -11.02 5.05 -1.65
N ALA A 107 -12.07 5.02 -2.45
CA ALA A 107 -12.33 3.90 -3.33
C ALA A 107 -11.40 3.87 -4.56
N ALA A 108 -11.07 5.03 -5.11
CA ALA A 108 -10.12 5.16 -6.21
C ALA A 108 -8.74 4.61 -5.83
N THR A 109 -8.21 5.03 -4.68
CA THR A 109 -6.89 4.57 -4.19
C THR A 109 -6.91 3.10 -3.75
N GLY A 110 -8.06 2.58 -3.31
CA GLY A 110 -8.24 1.15 -3.09
C GLY A 110 -8.04 0.33 -4.37
N VAL A 111 -8.61 0.78 -5.48
CA VAL A 111 -8.39 0.15 -6.80
C VAL A 111 -6.94 0.30 -7.25
N GLY A 112 -6.35 1.50 -7.12
CA GLY A 112 -4.97 1.77 -7.50
C GLY A 112 -3.97 0.89 -6.73
N GLY A 113 -4.09 0.80 -5.41
CA GLY A 113 -3.24 -0.04 -4.58
C GLY A 113 -3.24 -1.50 -5.03
N ILE A 114 -4.42 -2.07 -5.26
CA ILE A 114 -4.55 -3.47 -5.71
C ILE A 114 -3.99 -3.68 -7.12
N LEU A 115 -4.16 -2.72 -8.03
CA LEU A 115 -3.54 -2.80 -9.36
C LEU A 115 -2.01 -2.79 -9.27
N ARG A 116 -1.43 -1.97 -8.38
CA ARG A 116 0.02 -1.94 -8.14
C ARG A 116 0.54 -3.28 -7.65
N ASP A 117 -0.13 -3.91 -6.69
CA ASP A 117 0.24 -5.23 -6.19
C ASP A 117 0.28 -6.29 -7.30
N ILE A 118 -0.65 -6.21 -8.26
CA ILE A 118 -0.68 -7.14 -9.40
C ILE A 118 0.50 -6.92 -10.32
N PHE A 119 0.78 -5.67 -10.73
CA PHE A 119 1.85 -5.48 -11.69
C PHE A 119 3.26 -5.51 -11.05
N THR A 120 3.42 -5.32 -9.73
CA THR A 120 4.69 -5.63 -9.05
C THR A 120 5.09 -7.08 -9.17
N MET A 121 4.13 -7.99 -9.31
CA MET A 121 4.39 -9.41 -9.55
C MET A 121 4.71 -9.74 -11.03
N GLY A 122 4.86 -8.74 -11.89
CA GLY A 122 5.09 -8.91 -13.32
C GLY A 122 3.82 -9.12 -14.16
N ALA A 123 2.66 -9.17 -13.53
CA ALA A 123 1.41 -9.48 -14.19
C ALA A 123 0.74 -8.23 -14.78
N ARG A 124 0.18 -8.33 -15.97
CA ARG A 124 -0.70 -7.30 -16.54
C ARG A 124 -2.09 -7.43 -15.94
N PRO A 125 -2.60 -6.41 -15.23
CA PRO A 125 -3.97 -6.39 -14.75
C PRO A 125 -4.96 -6.46 -15.94
N VAL A 126 -5.98 -7.32 -15.82
CA VAL A 126 -6.97 -7.55 -16.89
C VAL A 126 -8.40 -7.40 -16.41
N ALA A 127 -8.65 -7.50 -15.10
CA ALA A 127 -10.01 -7.43 -14.55
C ALA A 127 -10.01 -6.94 -13.10
N ASN A 128 -11.03 -6.15 -12.75
CA ASN A 128 -11.35 -5.77 -11.39
C ASN A 128 -12.72 -6.33 -10.98
N LEU A 129 -12.85 -6.65 -9.70
CA LEU A 129 -14.12 -6.96 -9.03
C LEU A 129 -14.16 -6.22 -7.70
N ASN A 130 -15.38 -6.07 -7.12
CA ASN A 130 -15.51 -5.41 -5.83
C ASN A 130 -16.58 -6.12 -4.98
N ALA A 131 -16.35 -6.13 -3.66
CA ALA A 131 -17.37 -6.55 -2.70
C ALA A 131 -17.73 -5.35 -1.81
N LEU A 132 -18.92 -4.79 -1.99
CA LEU A 132 -19.35 -3.54 -1.39
C LEU A 132 -20.49 -3.76 -0.41
N ARG A 133 -20.43 -3.10 0.75
CA ARG A 133 -21.48 -3.11 1.77
C ARG A 133 -21.80 -1.69 2.20
N PHE A 134 -23.06 -1.32 2.12
CA PHE A 134 -23.52 0.02 2.48
C PHE A 134 -24.70 -0.08 3.45
N GLY A 135 -24.93 1.00 4.20
CA GLY A 135 -26.13 1.17 5.00
C GLY A 135 -27.39 1.37 4.16
N LYS A 136 -28.51 1.63 4.81
CA LYS A 136 -29.79 1.84 4.15
C LYS A 136 -29.76 3.09 3.25
N VAL A 137 -30.09 2.93 1.98
CA VAL A 137 -30.18 4.02 0.99
C VAL A 137 -31.61 4.51 0.76
N ARG A 138 -32.64 3.70 1.14
CA ARG A 138 -34.04 4.04 0.98
C ARG A 138 -34.53 4.83 2.18
N GLY A 139 -35.29 5.92 1.92
CA GLY A 139 -35.82 6.83 2.92
C GLY A 139 -35.19 8.23 2.83
N ASP A 140 -35.72 9.16 3.68
CA ASP A 140 -35.38 10.58 3.63
C ASP A 140 -34.56 11.07 4.84
N SER A 141 -34.18 10.16 5.74
CA SER A 141 -33.33 10.51 6.87
C SER A 141 -31.93 10.98 6.38
N ASP A 142 -31.23 11.74 7.21
CA ASP A 142 -29.89 12.22 6.87
C ASP A 142 -28.88 11.07 6.75
N VAL A 143 -29.08 9.99 7.51
CA VAL A 143 -28.30 8.75 7.35
C VAL A 143 -28.49 8.17 5.96
N ASN A 144 -29.75 8.05 5.48
CA ASN A 144 -30.02 7.51 4.14
C ASN A 144 -29.45 8.39 3.02
N LYS A 145 -29.51 9.73 3.17
CA LYS A 145 -28.91 10.68 2.24
C LYS A 145 -27.38 10.51 2.21
N TYR A 146 -26.76 10.38 3.39
CA TYR A 146 -25.32 10.16 3.49
C TYR A 146 -24.91 8.83 2.87
N GLN A 147 -25.64 7.74 3.12
CA GLN A 147 -25.37 6.45 2.47
C GLN A 147 -25.47 6.53 0.94
N ARG A 148 -26.41 7.27 0.36
CA ARG A 148 -26.46 7.53 -1.09
C ARG A 148 -25.26 8.30 -1.59
N HIS A 149 -24.75 9.26 -0.81
CA HIS A 149 -23.51 9.98 -1.14
C HIS A 149 -22.30 9.03 -1.14
N LEU A 150 -22.20 8.14 -0.14
CA LEU A 150 -21.14 7.14 -0.07
C LEU A 150 -21.16 6.19 -1.26
N VAL A 151 -22.35 5.61 -1.57
CA VAL A 151 -22.51 4.72 -2.73
C VAL A 151 -22.05 5.40 -4.02
N ARG A 152 -22.52 6.65 -4.26
CA ARG A 152 -22.16 7.39 -5.46
C ARG A 152 -20.66 7.64 -5.56
N GLY A 153 -20.06 8.18 -4.49
CA GLY A 153 -18.63 8.48 -4.47
C GLY A 153 -17.76 7.24 -4.65
N VAL A 154 -18.10 6.14 -3.98
CA VAL A 154 -17.37 4.86 -4.11
C VAL A 154 -17.43 4.33 -5.54
N VAL A 155 -18.63 4.27 -6.13
CA VAL A 155 -18.80 3.76 -7.50
C VAL A 155 -18.10 4.65 -8.52
N ASP A 156 -18.19 5.97 -8.37
CA ASP A 156 -17.53 6.93 -9.25
C ASP A 156 -15.99 6.81 -9.13
N GLY A 157 -15.46 6.63 -7.91
CA GLY A 157 -14.02 6.44 -7.66
C GLY A 157 -13.47 5.16 -8.29
N ILE A 158 -14.14 4.03 -8.06
CA ILE A 158 -13.79 2.73 -8.67
C ILE A 158 -13.80 2.83 -10.20
N GLY A 159 -14.89 3.37 -10.76
CA GLY A 159 -15.05 3.48 -12.21
C GLY A 159 -14.05 4.41 -12.84
N SER A 160 -13.78 5.56 -12.24
CA SER A 160 -12.81 6.54 -12.74
C SER A 160 -11.40 5.96 -12.80
N TYR A 161 -10.95 5.31 -11.73
CA TYR A 161 -9.61 4.73 -11.69
C TYR A 161 -9.45 3.59 -12.69
N GLY A 162 -10.36 2.62 -12.69
CA GLY A 162 -10.33 1.49 -13.61
C GLY A 162 -10.40 1.91 -15.08
N ASN A 163 -11.22 2.90 -15.42
CA ASN A 163 -11.32 3.43 -16.78
C ASN A 163 -10.01 4.07 -17.25
N CYS A 164 -9.37 4.88 -16.41
CA CYS A 164 -8.09 5.51 -16.76
C CYS A 164 -6.97 4.47 -16.94
N MET A 165 -6.94 3.45 -16.08
CA MET A 165 -6.01 2.32 -16.20
C MET A 165 -6.30 1.41 -17.41
N GLY A 166 -7.52 1.45 -17.94
CA GLY A 166 -7.98 0.56 -19.01
C GLY A 166 -8.26 -0.86 -18.50
N VAL A 167 -8.58 -1.02 -17.21
CA VAL A 167 -8.90 -2.31 -16.59
C VAL A 167 -10.39 -2.32 -16.21
N PRO A 168 -11.22 -3.18 -16.84
CA PRO A 168 -12.65 -3.18 -16.60
C PRO A 168 -13.01 -3.80 -15.25
N THR A 169 -14.03 -3.25 -14.60
CA THR A 169 -14.75 -3.94 -13.52
C THR A 169 -15.77 -4.89 -14.14
N ILE A 170 -15.50 -6.19 -14.04
CA ILE A 170 -16.29 -7.23 -14.73
C ILE A 170 -17.34 -7.89 -13.85
N GLY A 171 -17.35 -7.60 -12.54
CA GLY A 171 -18.29 -8.21 -11.61
C GLY A 171 -18.07 -7.75 -10.19
N GLY A 172 -18.68 -8.47 -9.28
CA GLY A 172 -18.64 -8.20 -7.85
C GLY A 172 -20.02 -8.32 -7.21
N GLU A 173 -20.12 -7.81 -6.01
CA GLU A 173 -21.39 -7.82 -5.26
C GLU A 173 -21.60 -6.53 -4.48
N VAL A 174 -22.86 -6.14 -4.33
CA VAL A 174 -23.27 -4.99 -3.51
C VAL A 174 -24.42 -5.41 -2.61
N SER A 175 -24.34 -5.12 -1.33
CA SER A 175 -25.47 -5.32 -0.41
C SER A 175 -25.70 -4.12 0.49
N PHE A 176 -26.93 -4.02 1.00
CA PHE A 176 -27.40 -2.90 1.81
C PHE A 176 -28.02 -3.42 3.09
N ASP A 177 -27.46 -3.04 4.23
CA ASP A 177 -28.01 -3.39 5.54
C ASP A 177 -27.74 -2.26 6.54
N GLU A 178 -28.65 -2.03 7.48
CA GLU A 178 -28.51 -0.95 8.46
C GLU A 178 -27.29 -1.10 9.38
N SER A 179 -26.75 -2.29 9.53
CA SER A 179 -25.53 -2.54 10.29
C SER A 179 -24.32 -1.81 9.70
N TYR A 180 -24.35 -1.44 8.41
CA TYR A 180 -23.30 -0.68 7.73
C TYR A 180 -23.53 0.84 7.73
N ASN A 181 -24.55 1.36 8.43
CA ASN A 181 -24.80 2.80 8.48
C ASN A 181 -23.62 3.60 9.06
N GLY A 182 -22.92 3.05 10.04
CA GLY A 182 -21.78 3.69 10.71
C GLY A 182 -20.42 3.39 10.08
N ASN A 183 -20.32 2.34 9.26
CA ASN A 183 -19.08 1.96 8.57
C ASN A 183 -19.41 1.09 7.35
N ILE A 184 -19.04 1.57 6.18
CA ILE A 184 -19.19 0.82 4.92
C ILE A 184 -18.01 -0.13 4.72
N LEU A 185 -18.23 -1.18 3.91
CA LEU A 185 -17.13 -2.04 3.45
C LEU A 185 -16.90 -1.82 1.96
N VAL A 186 -15.66 -1.53 1.62
CA VAL A 186 -15.18 -1.39 0.24
C VAL A 186 -13.99 -2.33 0.09
N ASN A 187 -14.22 -3.45 -0.60
CA ASN A 187 -13.16 -4.40 -0.89
C ASN A 187 -12.92 -4.40 -2.39
N ALA A 188 -11.70 -4.04 -2.77
CA ALA A 188 -11.25 -4.06 -4.15
C ALA A 188 -10.49 -5.37 -4.43
N PHE A 189 -10.76 -5.97 -5.58
CA PHE A 189 -10.08 -7.15 -6.08
C PHE A 189 -9.57 -6.87 -7.49
N SER A 190 -8.34 -7.27 -7.78
CA SER A 190 -7.78 -7.24 -9.13
C SER A 190 -7.17 -8.58 -9.52
N LEU A 191 -7.27 -8.88 -10.80
CA LEU A 191 -6.70 -10.06 -11.44
C LEU A 191 -5.77 -9.62 -12.58
N GLY A 192 -4.59 -10.20 -12.64
CA GLY A 192 -3.64 -10.06 -13.73
C GLY A 192 -3.20 -11.41 -14.29
N LEU A 193 -2.57 -11.36 -15.43
CA LEU A 193 -1.99 -12.52 -16.12
C LEU A 193 -0.49 -12.31 -16.35
N VAL A 194 0.28 -13.40 -16.17
CA VAL A 194 1.72 -13.44 -16.35
C VAL A 194 2.12 -14.85 -16.82
N LYS A 195 3.26 -15.00 -17.45
CA LYS A 195 3.84 -16.33 -17.64
C LYS A 195 4.39 -16.86 -16.32
N SER A 196 4.27 -18.14 -16.07
CA SER A 196 4.63 -18.75 -14.79
C SER A 196 6.13 -18.64 -14.45
N ASP A 197 6.99 -18.39 -15.42
CA ASP A 197 8.44 -18.17 -15.30
C ASP A 197 8.86 -16.69 -15.30
N GLU A 198 7.91 -15.75 -15.42
CA GLU A 198 8.17 -14.30 -15.47
C GLU A 198 7.63 -13.57 -14.22
N ILE A 199 7.52 -14.25 -13.06
CA ILE A 199 7.00 -13.68 -11.83
C ILE A 199 8.10 -12.92 -11.09
N PHE A 200 7.82 -11.68 -10.69
CA PHE A 200 8.70 -10.83 -9.88
C PHE A 200 8.30 -10.85 -8.40
N LEU A 201 9.27 -10.65 -7.52
CA LEU A 201 9.09 -10.68 -6.07
C LEU A 201 9.66 -9.41 -5.42
N GLY A 202 9.12 -9.07 -4.26
CA GLY A 202 9.58 -7.95 -3.45
C GLY A 202 10.81 -8.32 -2.61
N VAL A 203 11.98 -8.46 -3.21
CA VAL A 203 13.21 -8.89 -2.54
C VAL A 203 14.33 -7.85 -2.69
N ALA A 204 15.19 -7.72 -1.65
CA ALA A 204 16.39 -6.89 -1.70
C ALA A 204 17.63 -7.79 -1.56
N SER A 205 18.20 -8.24 -2.67
CA SER A 205 19.38 -9.11 -2.68
C SER A 205 20.56 -8.46 -3.42
N GLY A 206 21.79 -8.86 -3.03
CA GLY A 206 23.02 -8.37 -3.61
C GLY A 206 23.54 -7.07 -2.95
N ILE A 207 24.66 -7.20 -2.22
CA ILE A 207 25.28 -6.06 -1.54
C ILE A 207 25.78 -5.06 -2.58
N GLY A 208 25.44 -3.78 -2.39
CA GLY A 208 25.84 -2.68 -3.26
C GLY A 208 24.88 -2.41 -4.41
N ASN A 209 23.85 -3.23 -4.60
CA ASN A 209 22.83 -2.98 -5.61
C ASN A 209 22.02 -1.72 -5.28
N PRO A 210 21.79 -0.82 -6.24
CA PRO A 210 21.09 0.43 -6.01
C PRO A 210 19.59 0.23 -5.87
N VAL A 211 19.01 0.98 -4.94
CA VAL A 211 17.58 1.11 -4.75
C VAL A 211 17.12 2.38 -5.44
N MET A 212 16.13 2.24 -6.30
CA MET A 212 15.55 3.35 -7.07
C MET A 212 14.13 3.63 -6.63
N TYR A 213 13.85 4.89 -6.34
CA TYR A 213 12.49 5.41 -6.19
C TYR A 213 11.96 5.80 -7.56
N VAL A 214 10.78 5.30 -7.92
CA VAL A 214 10.14 5.54 -9.23
C VAL A 214 8.67 5.90 -9.03
N GLY A 215 8.18 6.87 -9.79
CA GLY A 215 6.78 7.31 -9.79
C GLY A 215 6.57 8.74 -9.30
N SER A 216 5.43 9.01 -8.71
CA SER A 216 4.99 10.33 -8.26
C SER A 216 5.89 10.91 -7.16
N LYS A 217 5.91 12.24 -7.05
CA LYS A 217 6.58 12.94 -5.95
C LYS A 217 5.88 12.65 -4.62
N THR A 218 6.65 12.53 -3.56
CA THR A 218 6.13 12.35 -2.21
C THR A 218 5.54 13.64 -1.67
N GLY A 219 4.30 13.59 -1.19
CA GLY A 219 3.62 14.64 -0.42
C GLY A 219 3.34 14.19 1.01
N ARG A 220 2.51 14.95 1.74
CA ARG A 220 2.08 14.60 3.11
C ARG A 220 0.75 13.84 3.17
N ASP A 221 0.23 13.40 2.05
CA ASP A 221 -1.00 12.61 1.99
C ASP A 221 -0.82 11.22 2.62
N GLY A 222 -1.84 10.76 3.31
CA GLY A 222 -1.87 9.45 3.95
C GLY A 222 -1.00 9.30 5.19
N LEU A 223 -0.40 10.37 5.73
CA LEU A 223 0.37 10.29 6.97
C LEU A 223 -0.49 9.72 8.11
N GLY A 224 -0.08 8.57 8.66
CA GLY A 224 -0.83 7.86 9.68
C GLY A 224 -2.01 7.02 9.15
N GLY A 225 -2.16 6.84 7.85
CA GLY A 225 -3.24 6.09 7.22
C GLY A 225 -3.31 4.63 7.69
N ALA A 226 -2.18 3.92 7.74
CA ALA A 226 -2.10 2.55 8.25
C ALA A 226 -2.55 2.43 9.71
N VAL A 227 -2.19 3.40 10.56
CA VAL A 227 -2.59 3.46 11.97
C VAL A 227 -4.09 3.79 12.08
N MET A 228 -4.58 4.74 11.29
CA MET A 228 -6.00 5.09 11.22
C MET A 228 -6.86 3.90 10.79
N SER A 229 -6.43 3.14 9.80
CA SER A 229 -7.14 1.96 9.30
C SER A 229 -7.26 0.82 10.32
N SER A 230 -6.46 0.87 11.39
CA SER A 230 -6.50 -0.08 12.52
C SER A 230 -7.41 0.37 13.66
N ASP A 231 -8.03 1.55 13.58
CA ASP A 231 -8.84 2.14 14.66
C ASP A 231 -10.36 1.97 14.42
N SER A 232 -11.14 2.23 15.46
CA SER A 232 -12.60 2.24 15.38
C SER A 232 -13.10 3.61 14.92
N PHE A 233 -14.17 3.63 14.09
CA PHE A 233 -14.81 4.88 13.68
C PHE A 233 -15.48 5.59 14.86
N THR A 234 -15.22 6.89 14.96
CA THR A 234 -15.90 7.82 15.86
C THR A 234 -16.43 9.02 15.06
N GLU A 235 -17.28 9.86 15.65
CA GLU A 235 -17.72 11.10 15.00
C GLU A 235 -16.56 12.06 14.66
N GLU A 236 -15.46 11.97 15.40
CA GLU A 236 -14.24 12.75 15.16
C GLU A 236 -13.46 12.27 13.92
N SER A 237 -13.72 11.08 13.42
CA SER A 237 -13.05 10.52 12.24
C SER A 237 -13.22 11.37 10.98
N LYS A 238 -14.23 12.24 10.92
CA LYS A 238 -14.43 13.20 9.82
C LYS A 238 -13.34 14.28 9.74
N SER A 239 -12.63 14.53 10.82
CA SER A 239 -11.48 15.47 10.84
C SER A 239 -10.22 14.87 10.20
N LEU A 240 -10.21 13.56 9.90
CA LEU A 240 -9.08 12.81 9.37
C LEU A 240 -8.96 12.86 7.83
N ARG A 241 -9.69 13.77 7.15
CA ARG A 241 -9.57 13.96 5.69
C ARG A 241 -8.13 14.07 5.17
N PRO A 242 -7.22 14.81 5.85
CA PRO A 242 -5.83 14.89 5.39
C PRO A 242 -5.06 13.56 5.38
N THR A 243 -5.56 12.53 6.09
CA THR A 243 -4.95 11.20 6.12
C THR A 243 -5.40 10.31 4.97
N VAL A 244 -6.36 10.74 4.15
CA VAL A 244 -6.81 10.00 2.98
C VAL A 244 -5.87 10.27 1.81
N GLN A 245 -5.45 9.21 1.16
CA GLN A 245 -4.60 9.27 -0.02
C GLN A 245 -5.36 9.87 -1.21
N VAL A 246 -4.63 10.50 -2.13
CA VAL A 246 -5.17 11.00 -3.40
C VAL A 246 -4.54 10.22 -4.54
N GLY A 247 -5.36 9.59 -5.37
CA GLY A 247 -4.92 8.77 -6.50
C GLY A 247 -4.83 9.55 -7.81
N ASP A 248 -3.80 9.27 -8.60
CA ASP A 248 -3.61 9.73 -9.98
C ASP A 248 -3.50 8.53 -10.93
N PRO A 249 -4.65 8.03 -11.44
CA PRO A 249 -4.65 6.85 -12.30
C PRO A 249 -3.93 7.05 -13.63
N PHE A 250 -3.73 8.29 -14.07
CA PHE A 250 -2.96 8.58 -15.27
C PHE A 250 -1.47 8.29 -15.03
N THR A 251 -0.93 8.79 -13.92
CA THR A 251 0.46 8.51 -13.52
C THR A 251 0.65 7.01 -13.25
N GLU A 252 -0.31 6.35 -12.62
CA GLU A 252 -0.23 4.91 -12.40
C GLU A 252 -0.26 4.11 -13.70
N LYS A 253 -1.03 4.55 -14.69
CA LYS A 253 -1.02 3.92 -16.02
C LYS A 253 0.36 4.00 -16.69
N LEU A 254 1.01 5.14 -16.62
CA LEU A 254 2.37 5.30 -17.13
C LEU A 254 3.36 4.40 -16.37
N LEU A 255 3.23 4.33 -15.05
CA LEU A 255 4.06 3.50 -14.19
C LEU A 255 3.88 2.00 -14.51
N LEU A 256 2.65 1.55 -14.68
CA LEU A 256 2.32 0.18 -15.09
C LEU A 256 3.03 -0.19 -16.39
N GLU A 257 2.87 0.62 -17.46
CA GLU A 257 3.47 0.30 -18.75
C GLU A 257 5.00 0.33 -18.70
N ALA A 258 5.58 1.29 -17.96
CA ALA A 258 7.02 1.37 -17.75
C ALA A 258 7.57 0.15 -16.99
N CYS A 259 6.90 -0.30 -15.93
CA CYS A 259 7.30 -1.48 -15.18
C CYS A 259 7.21 -2.75 -16.04
N LEU A 260 6.09 -2.96 -16.76
CA LEU A 260 5.94 -4.13 -17.63
C LEU A 260 6.93 -4.15 -18.81
N GLU A 261 7.38 -2.99 -19.27
CA GLU A 261 8.45 -2.90 -20.26
C GLU A 261 9.81 -3.21 -19.65
N LEU A 262 10.09 -2.68 -18.45
CA LEU A 262 11.33 -2.90 -17.71
C LEU A 262 11.52 -4.39 -17.35
N PHE A 263 10.45 -5.10 -17.01
CA PHE A 263 10.48 -6.53 -16.67
C PHE A 263 10.89 -7.44 -17.84
N LYS A 264 10.88 -6.95 -19.07
CA LYS A 264 11.42 -7.68 -20.23
C LYS A 264 12.95 -7.65 -20.30
N THR A 265 13.59 -6.98 -19.36
CA THR A 265 15.05 -6.87 -19.27
C THR A 265 15.56 -7.61 -18.03
N ASP A 266 16.85 -7.96 -18.02
CA ASP A 266 17.52 -8.60 -16.89
C ASP A 266 18.04 -7.59 -15.85
N HIS A 267 17.48 -6.37 -15.83
CA HIS A 267 18.00 -5.26 -15.04
C HIS A 267 17.48 -5.23 -13.60
N ILE A 268 16.34 -5.86 -13.33
CA ILE A 268 15.61 -5.77 -12.07
C ILE A 268 15.76 -7.04 -11.26
N ILE A 269 16.10 -6.87 -9.98
CA ILE A 269 16.23 -7.95 -9.00
C ILE A 269 14.94 -8.10 -8.20
N GLY A 270 14.35 -6.98 -7.79
CA GLY A 270 13.13 -6.95 -7.01
C GLY A 270 12.42 -5.63 -7.12
N ILE A 271 11.13 -5.65 -6.84
CA ILE A 271 10.26 -4.48 -6.91
C ILE A 271 9.17 -4.59 -5.85
N GLN A 272 8.82 -3.46 -5.25
CA GLN A 272 7.76 -3.33 -4.27
C GLN A 272 7.01 -2.02 -4.52
N ASP A 273 5.69 -2.03 -4.37
CA ASP A 273 4.91 -0.79 -4.38
C ASP A 273 5.02 -0.07 -3.02
N MET A 274 4.67 1.20 -3.02
CA MET A 274 4.56 2.01 -1.81
C MET A 274 3.08 2.22 -1.49
N GLY A 275 2.49 1.23 -0.83
CA GLY A 275 1.12 1.26 -0.34
C GLY A 275 1.02 1.86 1.07
N ALA A 276 0.41 1.12 1.99
CA ALA A 276 0.34 1.50 3.41
C ALA A 276 1.73 1.70 4.01
N ALA A 277 1.90 2.76 4.82
CA ALA A 277 3.18 3.21 5.36
C ALA A 277 4.26 3.54 4.31
N GLY A 278 3.92 3.61 3.05
CA GLY A 278 4.72 4.13 1.95
C GLY A 278 6.13 3.54 1.82
N LEU A 279 7.16 4.40 1.90
CA LEU A 279 8.56 3.99 1.78
C LEU A 279 9.00 3.07 2.92
N THR A 280 8.38 3.18 4.11
CA THR A 280 8.67 2.31 5.24
C THR A 280 8.34 0.86 4.91
N SER A 281 7.09 0.55 4.55
CA SER A 281 6.68 -0.84 4.29
C SER A 281 7.48 -1.43 3.13
N SER A 282 7.57 -0.74 1.99
CA SER A 282 8.30 -1.24 0.83
C SER A 282 9.77 -1.57 1.14
N ALA A 283 10.47 -0.68 1.84
CA ALA A 283 11.88 -0.88 2.18
C ALA A 283 12.08 -2.02 3.17
N PHE A 284 11.27 -2.06 4.24
CA PHE A 284 11.39 -3.10 5.28
C PHE A 284 10.95 -4.48 4.79
N GLU A 285 9.93 -4.56 3.95
CA GLU A 285 9.49 -5.83 3.36
C GLU A 285 10.53 -6.42 2.43
N MET A 286 11.08 -5.62 1.51
CA MET A 286 12.13 -6.08 0.60
C MET A 286 13.39 -6.53 1.36
N ALA A 287 13.83 -5.75 2.34
CA ALA A 287 15.02 -6.07 3.14
C ALA A 287 14.79 -7.27 4.07
N GLY A 288 13.63 -7.32 4.74
CA GLY A 288 13.29 -8.36 5.70
C GLY A 288 13.23 -9.76 5.09
N LYS A 289 12.72 -9.89 3.87
CA LYS A 289 12.65 -11.17 3.14
C LYS A 289 14.02 -11.80 2.88
N THR A 290 15.05 -10.99 2.74
CA THR A 290 16.42 -11.43 2.42
C THR A 290 17.40 -11.32 3.59
N GLY A 291 16.98 -10.75 4.73
CA GLY A 291 17.85 -10.43 5.85
C GLY A 291 18.87 -9.35 5.51
N ALA A 292 18.61 -8.54 4.49
CA ALA A 292 19.46 -7.43 4.07
C ALA A 292 19.16 -6.15 4.84
N GLY A 293 20.03 -5.15 4.70
CA GLY A 293 19.79 -3.77 5.10
C GLY A 293 19.75 -2.85 3.89
N LEU A 294 19.08 -1.70 4.03
CA LEU A 294 19.02 -0.66 3.01
C LEU A 294 19.61 0.65 3.55
N ILE A 295 20.37 1.34 2.71
CA ILE A 295 20.81 2.72 2.95
C ILE A 295 19.99 3.62 2.04
N MET A 296 19.15 4.48 2.64
CA MET A 296 18.28 5.37 1.90
C MET A 296 18.71 6.82 2.08
N HIS A 297 18.82 7.53 0.96
CA HIS A 297 19.14 8.95 0.90
C HIS A 297 17.85 9.75 0.74
N LEU A 298 17.17 10.07 1.84
CA LEU A 298 15.86 10.72 1.83
C LEU A 298 15.89 12.13 1.20
N ASP A 299 17.03 12.80 1.25
CA ASP A 299 17.29 14.07 0.58
C ASP A 299 17.22 14.00 -0.94
N LYS A 300 17.28 12.79 -1.51
CA LYS A 300 17.14 12.54 -2.95
C LYS A 300 15.74 12.11 -3.38
N VAL A 301 14.84 11.84 -2.43
CA VAL A 301 13.46 11.50 -2.74
C VAL A 301 12.74 12.74 -3.26
N PRO A 302 12.11 12.69 -4.45
CA PRO A 302 11.40 13.83 -4.99
C PRO A 302 10.24 14.25 -4.07
N ALA A 303 10.29 15.49 -3.60
CA ALA A 303 9.25 16.09 -2.76
C ALA A 303 8.24 16.89 -3.58
N ARG A 304 6.95 16.77 -3.26
CA ARG A 304 5.88 17.60 -3.81
C ARG A 304 5.74 18.90 -3.04
N GLU A 305 6.13 18.89 -1.78
CA GLU A 305 5.96 20.01 -0.85
C GLU A 305 7.31 20.44 -0.25
N GLU A 306 7.45 21.72 0.05
CA GLU A 306 8.62 22.22 0.75
C GLU A 306 8.62 21.87 2.25
N GLY A 307 9.80 21.79 2.85
CA GLY A 307 9.97 21.55 4.27
C GLY A 307 9.53 20.17 4.76
N MET A 308 9.51 19.17 3.89
CA MET A 308 9.27 17.79 4.30
C MET A 308 10.41 17.26 5.16
N THR A 309 10.05 16.56 6.23
CA THR A 309 10.96 15.95 7.19
C THR A 309 11.25 14.49 6.82
N PRO A 310 12.29 13.85 7.38
CA PRO A 310 12.50 12.41 7.24
C PRO A 310 11.28 11.57 7.67
N TYR A 311 10.52 12.04 8.67
CA TYR A 311 9.26 11.42 9.09
C TYR A 311 8.24 11.42 7.97
N ASP A 312 8.05 12.57 7.30
CA ASP A 312 7.11 12.71 6.19
C ASP A 312 7.50 11.78 5.02
N PHE A 313 8.78 11.71 4.64
CA PHE A 313 9.25 10.85 3.55
C PHE A 313 9.06 9.36 3.84
N MET A 314 9.33 8.93 5.07
CA MET A 314 9.24 7.52 5.43
C MET A 314 7.81 7.03 5.56
N LEU A 315 6.89 7.87 6.01
CA LEU A 315 5.54 7.47 6.42
C LEU A 315 4.42 8.03 5.53
N SER A 316 4.75 8.84 4.53
CA SER A 316 3.77 9.28 3.53
C SER A 316 3.25 8.09 2.73
N GLU A 317 1.95 8.05 2.54
CA GLU A 317 1.27 7.06 1.70
C GLU A 317 0.86 7.66 0.34
N SER A 318 1.60 8.66 -0.16
CA SER A 318 1.43 9.15 -1.53
C SER A 318 1.42 7.98 -2.50
N GLN A 319 0.46 7.98 -3.40
CA GLN A 319 0.20 6.87 -4.30
C GLN A 319 1.13 6.88 -5.53
N GLU A 320 1.02 5.88 -6.40
CA GLU A 320 1.73 5.77 -7.67
C GLU A 320 3.25 5.82 -7.53
N ARG A 321 3.78 5.08 -6.54
CA ARG A 321 5.23 5.03 -6.25
C ARG A 321 5.69 3.59 -6.09
N MET A 322 6.88 3.31 -6.60
CA MET A 322 7.51 1.99 -6.56
C MET A 322 8.93 2.10 -6.04
N LEU A 323 9.38 1.07 -5.31
CA LEU A 323 10.76 0.85 -4.93
C LEU A 323 11.33 -0.30 -5.78
N ILE A 324 12.36 -0.02 -6.55
CA ILE A 324 12.97 -0.98 -7.49
C ILE A 324 14.42 -1.23 -7.08
N LEU A 325 14.81 -2.49 -6.99
CA LEU A 325 16.20 -2.89 -6.83
C LEU A 325 16.77 -3.33 -8.17
N SER A 326 17.82 -2.66 -8.62
CA SER A 326 18.49 -2.93 -9.88
C SER A 326 19.88 -3.51 -9.66
N LEU A 327 20.46 -4.14 -10.69
CA LEU A 327 21.83 -4.57 -10.70
C LEU A 327 22.78 -3.37 -10.72
N ILE A 328 23.86 -3.40 -9.91
CA ILE A 328 24.80 -2.31 -9.75
C ILE A 328 25.46 -1.87 -11.07
N HIS A 329 25.80 -2.82 -11.94
CA HIS A 329 26.46 -2.53 -13.23
C HIS A 329 25.55 -1.84 -14.26
N ILE A 330 24.24 -1.79 -14.02
CA ILE A 330 23.26 -1.13 -14.88
C ILE A 330 22.99 0.30 -14.41
N SER A 331 23.14 0.52 -13.11
CA SER A 331 22.84 1.79 -12.46
C SER A 331 24.04 2.73 -12.35
N GLU A 332 25.16 2.41 -13.00
CA GLU A 332 26.38 3.25 -12.98
C GLU A 332 26.08 4.69 -13.43
N PRO A 333 26.67 5.72 -12.76
CA PRO A 333 26.05 7.02 -12.47
C PRO A 333 25.97 8.00 -13.65
N THR A 334 26.31 7.61 -14.85
CA THR A 334 26.41 8.58 -15.96
C THR A 334 25.10 8.87 -16.71
N ARG A 335 24.00 8.14 -16.46
CA ARG A 335 22.74 8.33 -17.21
C ARG A 335 21.44 8.28 -16.41
N LEU A 336 21.44 8.00 -15.13
CA LEU A 336 20.21 7.92 -14.28
C LEU A 336 19.52 9.26 -14.05
N LEU A 337 20.16 10.38 -14.32
CA LEU A 337 19.55 11.73 -14.28
C LEU A 337 18.49 11.94 -15.36
N SER A 338 18.44 11.10 -16.40
CA SER A 338 17.46 11.26 -17.50
C SER A 338 16.15 10.49 -17.28
N ILE A 339 16.10 9.51 -16.38
CA ILE A 339 14.88 8.75 -16.09
C ILE A 339 13.96 9.50 -15.11
N SER A 340 14.52 10.33 -14.24
CA SER A 340 13.74 11.17 -13.32
C SER A 340 12.98 12.32 -13.99
N TYR A 341 13.18 12.55 -15.30
CA TYR A 341 12.53 13.60 -16.07
C TYR A 341 11.53 13.08 -17.13
N ALA A 342 11.26 11.78 -17.16
CA ALA A 342 10.38 11.16 -18.15
C ALA A 342 8.93 10.95 -17.63
N VAL A 343 8.52 11.67 -16.57
CA VAL A 343 7.12 11.72 -16.12
C VAL A 343 6.72 13.14 -15.79
#